data_ea17ffc6c635b555f7ecf59200c76f97
#
_entry.id   ea17ffc6c635b555f7ecf59200c76f97
#
_cell.length_a   1.000
_cell.length_b   1.000
_cell.length_c   1.000
_cell.angle_alpha   90.00
_cell.angle_beta   90.00
_cell.angle_gamma   90.00
#
_symmetry.space_group_name_H-M   'P 1'
#
loop_
_entity.id
_entity.type
_entity.pdbx_description
1 polymer ?
#
loop_
_entity_poly.entity_id
_entity_poly.type
_entity_poly.pdbx_seq_one_letter_code
_entity_poly.pdbx_strand_id
1 'polypeptide(L)'
;LVLTNGGSFSAERAFAKYQEWQLPIKRDGVLSSRDALVAQLAGSPEASLATDEVIGCFGRVIEPLAGKNILIYGCEDDFWTRADVFVFLGAIEWGESDQAAFEAAMMARPRPVHIANPDVTAPQANDQFSAEPGYWAARMIQQAAIRAIEIDVRWYGKPYQPAFDLALARMARLLDQPLNRKRIAMVGDSLHTDILGGNAAGMTSVLVTDHGLFRSRAALPYCTACDIHPDWVVNSL
;
A
#
# COMPACT_ATOMS: atom_id res chain seq x y z
N LEU A 1 -6.36 -15.25 6.20
CA LEU A 1 -5.52 -14.06 6.39
C LEU A 1 -6.04 -12.94 5.50
N VAL A 2 -6.10 -11.72 6.01
CA VAL A 2 -6.45 -10.50 5.26
C VAL A 2 -5.17 -9.72 4.98
N LEU A 3 -4.99 -9.31 3.71
CA LEU A 3 -3.93 -8.43 3.27
C LEU A 3 -4.56 -7.18 2.64
N THR A 4 -4.37 -6.01 3.25
CA THR A 4 -4.99 -4.75 2.81
C THR A 4 -3.96 -3.66 2.53
N ASN A 5 -4.21 -2.82 1.51
CA ASN A 5 -3.40 -1.62 1.23
C ASN A 5 -3.73 -0.42 2.13
N GLY A 6 -4.64 -0.57 3.09
CA GLY A 6 -5.02 0.47 4.03
C GLY A 6 -3.87 0.90 4.96
N GLY A 7 -2.96 1.75 4.48
CA GLY A 7 -1.81 2.27 5.24
C GLY A 7 -2.14 3.40 6.20
N SER A 8 -3.30 4.04 6.06
CA SER A 8 -3.69 5.22 6.86
C SER A 8 -4.04 4.91 8.32
N PHE A 9 -4.31 3.66 8.64
CA PHE A 9 -4.75 3.24 9.97
C PHE A 9 -3.78 2.24 10.59
N SER A 10 -3.73 2.23 11.94
CA SER A 10 -2.99 1.19 12.66
C SER A 10 -3.60 -0.20 12.41
N ALA A 11 -2.80 -1.24 12.66
CA ALA A 11 -3.26 -2.61 12.52
C ALA A 11 -4.42 -2.95 13.48
N GLU A 12 -4.45 -2.33 14.66
CA GLU A 12 -5.55 -2.45 15.64
C GLU A 12 -6.85 -1.89 15.08
N ARG A 13 -6.80 -0.71 14.45
CA ARG A 13 -7.98 -0.09 13.83
C ARG A 13 -8.47 -0.87 12.61
N ALA A 14 -7.55 -1.39 11.80
CA ALA A 14 -7.90 -2.28 10.69
C ALA A 14 -8.60 -3.56 11.19
N PHE A 15 -8.09 -4.17 12.27
CA PHE A 15 -8.70 -5.32 12.90
C PHE A 15 -10.08 -5.01 13.49
N ALA A 16 -10.24 -3.88 14.21
CA ALA A 16 -11.51 -3.46 14.78
C ALA A 16 -12.63 -3.37 13.73
N LYS A 17 -12.32 -2.86 12.53
CA LYS A 17 -13.26 -2.81 11.40
C LYS A 17 -13.80 -4.20 11.02
N TYR A 18 -12.94 -5.22 10.99
CA TYR A 18 -13.37 -6.58 10.67
C TYR A 18 -14.19 -7.21 11.79
N GLN A 19 -13.93 -6.83 13.06
CA GLN A 19 -14.74 -7.26 14.20
C GLN A 19 -16.14 -6.62 14.17
N GLU A 20 -16.26 -5.34 13.83
CA GLU A 20 -17.54 -4.67 13.62
C GLU A 20 -18.40 -5.36 12.54
N TRP A 21 -17.74 -5.91 11.50
CA TRP A 21 -18.40 -6.71 10.47
C TRP A 21 -18.64 -8.17 10.86
N GLN A 22 -18.38 -8.54 12.11
CA GLN A 22 -18.55 -9.90 12.65
C GLN A 22 -17.82 -10.99 11.85
N LEU A 23 -16.72 -10.64 11.20
CA LEU A 23 -15.89 -11.62 10.50
C LEU A 23 -15.03 -12.40 11.48
N PRO A 24 -14.95 -13.75 11.36
CA PRO A 24 -14.21 -14.61 12.30
C PRO A 24 -12.70 -14.56 12.03
N ILE A 25 -12.13 -13.36 11.99
CA ILE A 25 -10.71 -13.10 11.72
C ILE A 25 -10.04 -12.78 13.04
N LYS A 26 -8.92 -13.45 13.32
CA LYS A 26 -8.07 -13.15 14.47
C LYS A 26 -7.17 -11.95 14.17
N ARG A 27 -6.72 -11.23 15.21
CA ARG A 27 -5.82 -10.07 15.07
C ARG A 27 -4.57 -10.42 14.25
N ASP A 28 -3.94 -11.55 14.52
CA ASP A 28 -2.75 -12.02 13.78
C ASP A 28 -3.02 -12.38 12.31
N GLY A 29 -4.27 -12.51 11.94
CA GLY A 29 -4.70 -12.74 10.56
C GLY A 29 -4.95 -11.47 9.75
N VAL A 30 -4.71 -10.27 10.30
CA VAL A 30 -4.85 -8.99 9.58
C VAL A 30 -3.48 -8.35 9.37
N LEU A 31 -3.12 -8.11 8.12
CA LEU A 31 -1.89 -7.43 7.69
C LEU A 31 -2.25 -6.26 6.79
N SER A 32 -1.60 -5.14 7.02
CA SER A 32 -1.69 -3.94 6.19
C SER A 32 -0.40 -3.68 5.42
N SER A 33 -0.45 -2.86 4.41
CA SER A 33 0.73 -2.35 3.70
C SER A 33 1.67 -1.57 4.63
N ARG A 34 1.13 -0.94 5.67
CA ARG A 34 1.93 -0.31 6.74
C ARG A 34 2.78 -1.35 7.48
N ASP A 35 2.20 -2.53 7.79
CA ASP A 35 2.97 -3.61 8.45
C ASP A 35 4.12 -4.09 7.54
N ALA A 36 3.90 -4.14 6.22
CA ALA A 36 4.94 -4.49 5.26
C ALA A 36 6.06 -3.44 5.21
N LEU A 37 5.70 -2.13 5.20
CA LEU A 37 6.65 -1.03 5.31
C LEU A 37 7.50 -1.15 6.58
N VAL A 38 6.86 -1.31 7.74
CA VAL A 38 7.54 -1.39 9.04
C VAL A 38 8.45 -2.59 9.11
N ALA A 39 8.00 -3.76 8.65
CA ALA A 39 8.81 -4.97 8.64
C ALA A 39 10.06 -4.81 7.76
N GLN A 40 9.92 -4.16 6.62
CA GLN A 40 11.05 -3.91 5.71
C GLN A 40 12.04 -2.90 6.31
N LEU A 41 11.55 -1.81 6.89
CA LEU A 41 12.40 -0.80 7.53
C LEU A 41 13.12 -1.33 8.78
N ALA A 42 12.56 -2.33 9.45
CA ALA A 42 13.15 -2.97 10.62
C ALA A 42 14.12 -4.10 10.28
N GLY A 43 13.94 -4.77 9.15
CA GLY A 43 14.63 -6.03 8.82
C GLY A 43 15.63 -5.98 7.68
N SER A 44 15.64 -4.95 6.86
CA SER A 44 16.53 -4.85 5.69
C SER A 44 17.59 -3.77 5.88
N PRO A 45 18.88 -4.11 5.81
CA PRO A 45 19.96 -3.10 5.84
C PRO A 45 19.85 -2.06 4.70
N GLU A 46 19.31 -2.47 3.56
CA GLU A 46 19.18 -1.62 2.35
C GLU A 46 17.95 -0.71 2.40
N ALA A 47 16.92 -1.08 3.17
CA ALA A 47 15.71 -0.29 3.38
C ALA A 47 15.67 0.35 4.78
N SER A 48 16.62 0.00 5.65
CA SER A 48 16.73 0.59 6.98
C SER A 48 17.02 2.07 6.85
N LEU A 49 16.15 2.88 7.46
CA LEU A 49 16.42 4.30 7.64
C LEU A 49 17.58 4.46 8.61
N ALA A 50 18.54 5.33 8.29
CA ALA A 50 19.62 5.67 9.21
C ALA A 50 19.05 6.20 10.53
N THR A 51 19.80 6.06 11.61
CA THR A 51 19.33 6.42 12.96
C THR A 51 19.15 7.92 13.13
N ASP A 52 19.82 8.73 12.33
CA ASP A 52 19.85 10.18 12.32
C ASP A 52 18.98 10.81 11.21
N GLU A 53 18.42 10.00 10.28
CA GLU A 53 17.52 10.50 9.25
C GLU A 53 16.23 11.05 9.84
N VAL A 54 15.83 12.22 9.32
CA VAL A 54 14.55 12.86 9.63
C VAL A 54 13.50 12.40 8.66
N ILE A 55 12.47 11.73 9.18
CA ILE A 55 11.38 11.16 8.38
C ILE A 55 10.24 12.18 8.28
N GLY A 56 9.93 12.65 7.08
CA GLY A 56 8.71 13.39 6.78
C GLY A 56 7.55 12.42 6.53
N CYS A 57 6.56 12.39 7.41
CA CYS A 57 5.45 11.45 7.34
C CYS A 57 4.17 12.12 6.87
N PHE A 58 3.58 11.61 5.77
CA PHE A 58 2.25 11.95 5.31
C PHE A 58 1.25 10.94 5.86
N GLY A 59 0.42 11.35 6.83
CA GLY A 59 -0.55 10.53 7.53
C GLY A 59 -0.51 10.77 9.04
N ARG A 60 -1.63 10.47 9.71
CA ARG A 60 -1.87 10.90 11.10
C ARG A 60 -1.38 9.92 12.17
N VAL A 61 -1.01 8.69 11.82
CA VAL A 61 -0.70 7.62 12.78
C VAL A 61 0.72 7.09 12.54
N ILE A 62 1.58 7.17 13.56
CA ILE A 62 3.02 6.99 13.40
C ILE A 62 3.61 5.88 14.29
N GLU A 63 2.80 5.28 15.17
CA GLU A 63 3.27 4.32 16.19
C GLU A 63 4.29 3.27 15.70
N PRO A 64 4.15 2.66 14.52
CA PRO A 64 5.11 1.66 14.06
C PRO A 64 6.51 2.20 13.75
N LEU A 65 6.65 3.52 13.63
CA LEU A 65 7.94 4.19 13.38
C LEU A 65 8.52 4.81 14.66
N ALA A 66 7.98 4.45 15.82
CA ALA A 66 8.43 4.96 17.12
C ALA A 66 9.97 4.84 17.31
N GLY A 67 10.57 5.84 17.91
CA GLY A 67 12.02 5.91 18.13
C GLY A 67 12.81 6.50 16.97
N LYS A 68 12.17 6.89 15.86
CA LYS A 68 12.75 7.65 14.75
C LYS A 68 12.47 9.15 14.92
N ASN A 69 13.30 9.98 14.29
CA ASN A 69 13.06 11.42 14.24
C ASN A 69 12.01 11.71 13.15
N ILE A 70 10.76 11.93 13.57
CA ILE A 70 9.62 12.02 12.66
C ILE A 70 9.02 13.42 12.68
N LEU A 71 8.85 14.00 11.51
CA LEU A 71 8.03 15.18 11.26
C LEU A 71 6.68 14.76 10.67
N ILE A 72 5.61 15.39 11.13
CA ILE A 72 4.26 15.13 10.61
C ILE A 72 3.87 16.28 9.67
N TYR A 73 3.47 15.94 8.46
CA TYR A 73 2.97 16.94 7.52
C TYR A 73 1.80 17.74 8.11
N GLY A 74 1.88 19.05 7.99
CA GLY A 74 0.90 19.99 8.55
C GLY A 74 1.07 20.35 10.03
N CYS A 75 2.07 19.79 10.72
CA CYS A 75 2.39 20.11 12.10
C CYS A 75 3.64 20.99 12.27
N GLU A 76 4.59 20.90 11.33
CA GLU A 76 5.86 21.63 11.39
C GLU A 76 6.05 22.53 10.16
N ASP A 77 6.39 23.80 10.37
CA ASP A 77 6.61 24.80 9.31
C ASP A 77 7.81 24.46 8.42
N ASP A 78 8.82 23.78 8.97
CA ASP A 78 10.07 23.42 8.29
C ASP A 78 10.07 21.97 7.73
N PHE A 79 8.91 21.32 7.68
CA PHE A 79 8.71 19.93 7.21
C PHE A 79 9.45 19.63 5.90
N TRP A 80 9.26 20.48 4.89
CA TRP A 80 9.82 20.28 3.54
C TRP A 80 11.34 20.42 3.49
N THR A 81 11.92 21.21 4.37
CA THR A 81 13.36 21.49 4.38
C THR A 81 14.14 20.50 5.22
N ARG A 82 13.56 20.01 6.33
CA ARG A 82 14.24 19.13 7.28
C ARG A 82 14.13 17.65 6.94
N ALA A 83 13.03 17.20 6.33
CA ALA A 83 12.86 15.79 6.02
C ALA A 83 13.97 15.30 5.07
N ASP A 84 14.60 14.19 5.40
CA ASP A 84 15.64 13.52 4.60
C ASP A 84 15.03 12.39 3.75
N VAL A 85 13.90 11.84 4.19
CA VAL A 85 13.13 10.79 3.52
C VAL A 85 11.66 11.03 3.75
N PHE A 86 10.82 10.66 2.80
CA PHE A 86 9.37 10.73 2.95
C PHE A 86 8.73 9.35 3.09
N VAL A 87 7.71 9.27 3.95
CA VAL A 87 6.86 8.09 4.14
C VAL A 87 5.41 8.48 3.89
N PHE A 88 4.81 7.94 2.84
CA PHE A 88 3.43 8.21 2.45
C PHE A 88 2.51 7.09 2.94
N LEU A 89 1.88 7.28 4.10
CA LEU A 89 1.00 6.29 4.73
C LEU A 89 -0.44 6.40 4.26
N GLY A 90 -0.93 7.60 4.00
CA GLY A 90 -2.30 7.85 3.58
C GLY A 90 -2.48 9.25 3.03
N ALA A 91 -3.55 9.44 2.25
CA ALA A 91 -3.88 10.69 1.55
C ALA A 91 -5.19 11.33 2.07
N ILE A 92 -5.55 11.10 3.33
CA ILE A 92 -6.74 11.74 3.94
C ILE A 92 -6.48 13.25 3.99
N GLU A 93 -7.40 14.02 3.39
CA GLU A 93 -7.33 15.49 3.27
C GLU A 93 -6.16 15.98 2.37
N TRP A 94 -5.53 15.10 1.59
CA TRP A 94 -4.52 15.51 0.62
C TRP A 94 -5.16 16.08 -0.64
N GLY A 95 -4.77 17.26 -1.04
CA GLY A 95 -5.31 17.97 -2.20
C GLY A 95 -4.25 18.47 -3.18
N GLU A 96 -4.68 19.24 -4.17
CA GLU A 96 -3.80 19.77 -5.21
C GLU A 96 -2.72 20.72 -4.68
N SER A 97 -3.02 21.49 -3.62
CA SER A 97 -2.04 22.37 -2.98
C SER A 97 -0.92 21.58 -2.29
N ASP A 98 -1.29 20.48 -1.60
CA ASP A 98 -0.33 19.61 -0.93
C ASP A 98 0.56 18.90 -1.95
N GLN A 99 -0.05 18.44 -3.04
CA GLN A 99 0.66 17.81 -4.14
C GLN A 99 1.65 18.77 -4.81
N ALA A 100 1.23 20.01 -5.07
CA ALA A 100 2.12 21.01 -5.66
C ALA A 100 3.32 21.31 -4.76
N ALA A 101 3.10 21.40 -3.44
CA ALA A 101 4.17 21.61 -2.47
C ALA A 101 5.12 20.40 -2.41
N PHE A 102 4.58 19.17 -2.44
CA PHE A 102 5.37 17.94 -2.49
C PHE A 102 6.21 17.86 -3.76
N GLU A 103 5.61 18.08 -4.93
CA GLU A 103 6.32 18.09 -6.20
C GLU A 103 7.43 19.15 -6.22
N ALA A 104 7.15 20.38 -5.78
CA ALA A 104 8.14 21.44 -5.70
C ALA A 104 9.32 21.06 -4.77
N ALA A 105 9.03 20.49 -3.60
CA ALA A 105 10.06 20.05 -2.66
C ALA A 105 10.93 18.92 -3.23
N MET A 106 10.32 17.97 -3.96
CA MET A 106 11.02 16.86 -4.60
C MET A 106 11.86 17.30 -5.79
N MET A 107 11.39 18.28 -6.57
CA MET A 107 12.15 18.86 -7.69
C MET A 107 13.34 19.69 -7.20
N ALA A 108 13.20 20.41 -6.08
CA ALA A 108 14.27 21.20 -5.51
C ALA A 108 15.36 20.34 -4.83
N ARG A 109 14.97 19.29 -4.12
CA ARG A 109 15.85 18.33 -3.45
C ARG A 109 15.24 16.93 -3.52
N PRO A 110 15.64 16.09 -4.50
CA PRO A 110 15.19 14.72 -4.59
C PRO A 110 15.56 13.92 -3.32
N ARG A 111 14.63 13.13 -2.81
CA ARG A 111 14.79 12.33 -1.60
C ARG A 111 14.09 10.98 -1.78
N PRO A 112 14.50 9.92 -1.06
CA PRO A 112 13.78 8.66 -1.06
C PRO A 112 12.32 8.85 -0.60
N VAL A 113 11.40 8.12 -1.25
CA VAL A 113 9.97 8.13 -0.89
C VAL A 113 9.49 6.69 -0.69
N HIS A 114 8.98 6.40 0.48
CA HIS A 114 8.41 5.11 0.85
C HIS A 114 6.87 5.18 0.78
N ILE A 115 6.26 4.46 -0.13
CA ILE A 115 4.81 4.45 -0.35
C ILE A 115 4.21 3.21 0.30
N ALA A 116 3.50 3.40 1.41
CA ALA A 116 2.82 2.30 2.09
C ALA A 116 1.60 1.83 1.32
N ASN A 117 0.80 2.75 0.76
CA ASN A 117 -0.40 2.42 0.00
C ASN A 117 -0.21 2.71 -1.50
N PRO A 118 0.02 1.68 -2.34
CA PRO A 118 0.16 1.85 -3.78
C PRO A 118 -1.15 2.06 -4.55
N ASP A 119 -2.32 1.95 -3.89
CA ASP A 119 -3.60 2.12 -4.58
C ASP A 119 -3.67 3.50 -5.23
N VAL A 120 -4.14 3.53 -6.48
CA VAL A 120 -4.40 4.76 -7.22
C VAL A 120 -5.72 5.36 -6.78
N THR A 121 -6.72 4.50 -6.58
CA THR A 121 -8.05 4.89 -6.13
C THR A 121 -8.62 3.88 -5.15
N ALA A 122 -9.52 4.33 -4.27
CA ALA A 122 -10.33 3.44 -3.47
C ALA A 122 -11.83 3.76 -3.66
N PRO A 123 -12.68 2.73 -3.77
CA PRO A 123 -14.12 2.94 -3.88
C PRO A 123 -14.67 3.55 -2.59
N GLN A 124 -15.54 4.53 -2.75
CA GLN A 124 -16.27 5.22 -1.69
C GLN A 124 -17.76 4.94 -1.78
N ALA A 125 -18.52 5.39 -0.81
CA ALA A 125 -19.97 5.36 -0.90
C ALA A 125 -20.46 6.15 -2.13
N ASN A 126 -21.62 5.77 -2.67
CA ASN A 126 -22.27 6.43 -3.81
C ASN A 126 -21.46 6.39 -5.14
N ASP A 127 -20.76 5.27 -5.39
CA ASP A 127 -19.96 5.06 -6.61
C ASP A 127 -18.87 6.15 -6.87
N GLN A 128 -18.46 6.84 -5.83
CA GLN A 128 -17.34 7.77 -5.86
C GLN A 128 -16.02 7.03 -5.61
N PHE A 129 -14.91 7.68 -5.98
CA PHE A 129 -13.55 7.18 -5.75
C PHE A 129 -12.72 8.27 -5.07
N SER A 130 -11.93 7.88 -4.09
CA SER A 130 -10.87 8.75 -3.53
C SER A 130 -9.58 8.55 -4.31
N ALA A 131 -8.79 9.62 -4.41
CA ALA A 131 -7.38 9.49 -4.81
C ALA A 131 -6.56 9.01 -3.62
N GLU A 132 -5.78 7.95 -3.84
CA GLU A 132 -4.97 7.31 -2.80
C GLU A 132 -3.48 7.68 -2.96
N PRO A 133 -2.60 7.34 -2.00
CA PRO A 133 -1.17 7.67 -2.09
C PRO A 133 -0.50 7.27 -3.39
N GLY A 134 -0.87 6.13 -4.00
CA GLY A 134 -0.35 5.69 -5.29
C GLY A 134 -0.63 6.64 -6.43
N TYR A 135 -1.80 7.28 -6.46
CA TYR A 135 -2.13 8.32 -7.45
C TYR A 135 -1.19 9.53 -7.32
N TRP A 136 -1.03 10.03 -6.12
CA TRP A 136 -0.21 11.21 -5.85
C TRP A 136 1.28 10.95 -6.09
N ALA A 137 1.74 9.75 -5.71
CA ALA A 137 3.12 9.33 -5.99
C ALA A 137 3.37 9.19 -7.49
N ALA A 138 2.44 8.62 -8.26
CA ALA A 138 2.57 8.51 -9.72
C ALA A 138 2.69 9.89 -10.39
N ARG A 139 1.92 10.89 -9.95
CA ARG A 139 2.02 12.27 -10.44
C ARG A 139 3.40 12.88 -10.15
N MET A 140 3.89 12.72 -8.93
CA MET A 140 5.23 13.19 -8.55
C MET A 140 6.32 12.54 -9.41
N ILE A 141 6.26 11.21 -9.62
CA ILE A 141 7.19 10.47 -10.48
C ILE A 141 7.15 10.99 -11.92
N GLN A 142 5.94 11.23 -12.46
CA GLN A 142 5.78 11.79 -13.79
C GLN A 142 6.41 13.18 -13.92
N GLN A 143 6.20 14.03 -12.92
CA GLN A 143 6.79 15.38 -12.90
C GLN A 143 8.33 15.34 -12.81
N ALA A 144 8.88 14.40 -12.07
CA ALA A 144 10.32 14.16 -11.99
C ALA A 144 10.88 13.66 -13.33
N ALA A 145 10.21 12.68 -13.96
CA ALA A 145 10.62 12.11 -15.24
C ALA A 145 10.65 13.17 -16.36
N ILE A 146 9.66 14.08 -16.43
CA ILE A 146 9.62 15.17 -17.40
C ILE A 146 10.85 16.07 -17.25
N ARG A 147 11.43 16.17 -16.07
CA ARG A 147 12.61 17.00 -15.75
C ARG A 147 13.92 16.21 -15.71
N ALA A 148 13.89 14.92 -16.09
CA ALA A 148 15.01 13.99 -15.98
C ALA A 148 15.61 13.91 -14.55
N ILE A 149 14.76 14.04 -13.53
CA ILE A 149 15.12 13.89 -12.12
C ILE A 149 14.81 12.45 -11.71
N GLU A 150 15.81 11.76 -11.19
CA GLU A 150 15.64 10.42 -10.61
C GLU A 150 15.23 10.52 -9.13
N ILE A 151 14.22 9.75 -8.73
CA ILE A 151 13.74 9.66 -7.36
C ILE A 151 13.69 8.19 -6.96
N ASP A 152 14.29 7.82 -5.84
CA ASP A 152 14.18 6.49 -5.24
C ASP A 152 12.78 6.34 -4.62
N VAL A 153 11.89 5.60 -5.30
CA VAL A 153 10.53 5.32 -4.82
C VAL A 153 10.40 3.85 -4.49
N ARG A 154 10.00 3.54 -3.24
CA ARG A 154 9.84 2.19 -2.73
C ARG A 154 8.40 1.92 -2.33
N TRP A 155 7.85 0.79 -2.79
CA TRP A 155 6.45 0.41 -2.65
C TRP A 155 6.28 -0.79 -1.73
N TYR A 156 5.32 -0.73 -0.80
CA TYR A 156 5.16 -1.74 0.25
C TYR A 156 3.81 -2.45 0.28
N GLY A 157 2.81 -1.94 -0.40
CA GLY A 157 1.49 -2.57 -0.53
C GLY A 157 1.39 -3.50 -1.75
N LYS A 158 0.25 -4.15 -1.92
CA LYS A 158 -0.07 -4.92 -3.13
C LYS A 158 -0.04 -3.98 -4.35
N PRO A 159 0.49 -4.39 -5.52
CA PRO A 159 0.94 -5.73 -5.90
C PRO A 159 2.41 -6.03 -5.58
N TYR A 160 3.10 -5.17 -4.86
CA TYR A 160 4.55 -5.25 -4.65
C TYR A 160 4.93 -6.37 -3.67
N GLN A 161 6.09 -6.96 -3.93
CA GLN A 161 6.62 -8.13 -3.25
C GLN A 161 6.62 -8.02 -1.71
N PRO A 162 7.01 -6.90 -1.07
CA PRO A 162 7.08 -6.81 0.40
C PRO A 162 5.77 -7.19 1.11
N ALA A 163 4.60 -6.84 0.53
CA ALA A 163 3.31 -7.21 1.10
C ALA A 163 3.07 -8.71 1.09
N PHE A 164 3.41 -9.37 -0.02
CA PHE A 164 3.22 -10.82 -0.18
C PHE A 164 4.23 -11.62 0.63
N ASP A 165 5.48 -11.18 0.71
CA ASP A 165 6.50 -11.83 1.55
C ASP A 165 6.10 -11.79 3.03
N LEU A 166 5.62 -10.65 3.52
CA LEU A 166 5.10 -10.54 4.87
C LEU A 166 3.90 -11.48 5.09
N ALA A 167 2.95 -11.53 4.15
CA ALA A 167 1.78 -12.39 4.24
C ALA A 167 2.17 -13.86 4.28
N LEU A 168 3.07 -14.31 3.41
CA LEU A 168 3.58 -15.68 3.38
C LEU A 168 4.33 -16.04 4.67
N ALA A 169 5.21 -15.17 5.16
CA ALA A 169 5.90 -15.38 6.42
C ALA A 169 4.92 -15.51 7.60
N ARG A 170 3.88 -14.67 7.63
CA ARG A 170 2.82 -14.74 8.63
C ARG A 170 2.03 -16.05 8.56
N MET A 171 1.65 -16.48 7.34
CA MET A 171 0.93 -17.74 7.14
C MET A 171 1.77 -18.95 7.56
N ALA A 172 3.05 -19.01 7.19
CA ALA A 172 3.96 -20.08 7.58
C ALA A 172 4.02 -20.22 9.11
N ARG A 173 4.13 -19.07 9.81
CA ARG A 173 4.13 -19.04 11.28
C ARG A 173 2.80 -19.50 11.89
N LEU A 174 1.66 -19.06 11.33
CA LEU A 174 0.34 -19.42 11.85
C LEU A 174 -0.01 -20.90 11.64
N LEU A 175 0.48 -21.49 10.55
CA LEU A 175 0.22 -22.88 10.21
C LEU A 175 1.30 -23.84 10.74
N ASP A 176 2.40 -23.30 11.26
CA ASP A 176 3.57 -24.04 11.74
C ASP A 176 4.07 -25.10 10.73
N GLN A 177 4.09 -24.73 9.44
CA GLN A 177 4.53 -25.63 8.38
C GLN A 177 5.02 -24.85 7.15
N PRO A 178 5.89 -25.47 6.31
CA PRO A 178 6.27 -24.91 5.04
C PRO A 178 5.06 -24.69 4.11
N LEU A 179 5.05 -23.58 3.40
CA LEU A 179 3.95 -23.25 2.50
C LEU A 179 4.22 -23.76 1.07
N ASN A 180 3.19 -24.33 0.47
CA ASN A 180 3.14 -24.52 -0.98
C ASN A 180 2.32 -23.38 -1.59
N ARG A 181 2.98 -22.44 -2.28
CA ARG A 181 2.35 -21.26 -2.86
C ARG A 181 1.20 -21.58 -3.81
N LYS A 182 1.28 -22.68 -4.56
CA LYS A 182 0.22 -23.17 -5.45
C LYS A 182 -1.05 -23.65 -4.72
N ARG A 183 -0.98 -23.84 -3.41
CA ARG A 183 -2.13 -24.17 -2.56
C ARG A 183 -2.67 -22.98 -1.79
N ILE A 184 -2.17 -21.79 -2.10
CA ILE A 184 -2.60 -20.53 -1.52
C ILE A 184 -3.31 -19.74 -2.61
N ALA A 185 -4.51 -19.24 -2.31
CA ALA A 185 -5.23 -18.36 -3.19
C ALA A 185 -5.14 -16.91 -2.68
N MET A 186 -4.80 -15.99 -3.59
CA MET A 186 -5.06 -14.57 -3.41
C MET A 186 -6.44 -14.26 -3.97
N VAL A 187 -7.35 -13.87 -3.09
CA VAL A 187 -8.74 -13.56 -3.44
C VAL A 187 -8.95 -12.06 -3.27
N GLY A 188 -9.41 -11.38 -4.30
CA GLY A 188 -9.64 -9.95 -4.23
C GLY A 188 -10.46 -9.42 -5.41
N ASP A 189 -10.72 -8.13 -5.40
CA ASP A 189 -11.59 -7.44 -6.37
C ASP A 189 -10.83 -6.51 -7.32
N SER A 190 -9.49 -6.48 -7.23
CA SER A 190 -8.66 -5.56 -8.00
C SER A 190 -7.62 -6.28 -8.86
N LEU A 191 -7.61 -6.01 -10.17
CA LEU A 191 -6.64 -6.59 -11.10
C LEU A 191 -5.22 -6.13 -10.80
N HIS A 192 -5.01 -4.83 -10.62
CA HIS A 192 -3.66 -4.24 -10.50
C HIS A 192 -3.01 -4.43 -9.13
N THR A 193 -3.74 -4.87 -8.13
CA THR A 193 -3.22 -5.12 -6.78
C THR A 193 -3.32 -6.59 -6.41
N ASP A 194 -4.53 -7.13 -6.29
CA ASP A 194 -4.75 -8.50 -5.81
C ASP A 194 -4.30 -9.55 -6.83
N ILE A 195 -4.79 -9.43 -8.07
CA ILE A 195 -4.56 -10.44 -9.10
C ILE A 195 -3.11 -10.37 -9.59
N LEU A 196 -2.65 -9.19 -9.97
CA LEU A 196 -1.26 -8.99 -10.41
C LEU A 196 -0.26 -9.46 -9.35
N GLY A 197 -0.48 -9.04 -8.09
CA GLY A 197 0.41 -9.40 -6.99
C GLY A 197 0.34 -10.88 -6.62
N GLY A 198 -0.85 -11.48 -6.61
CA GLY A 198 -1.04 -12.91 -6.39
C GLY A 198 -0.33 -13.76 -7.45
N ASN A 199 -0.50 -13.40 -8.73
CA ASN A 199 0.19 -14.03 -9.86
C ASN A 199 1.72 -13.93 -9.71
N ALA A 200 2.24 -12.73 -9.44
CA ALA A 200 3.66 -12.48 -9.24
C ALA A 200 4.23 -13.26 -8.03
N ALA A 201 3.44 -13.42 -6.98
CA ALA A 201 3.81 -14.22 -5.81
C ALA A 201 3.72 -15.74 -6.03
N GLY A 202 3.25 -16.20 -7.20
CA GLY A 202 3.08 -17.62 -7.54
C GLY A 202 1.93 -18.30 -6.81
N MET A 203 0.92 -17.53 -6.41
CA MET A 203 -0.34 -18.01 -5.80
C MET A 203 -1.40 -18.25 -6.88
N THR A 204 -2.45 -19.00 -6.53
CA THR A 204 -3.67 -19.03 -7.33
C THR A 204 -4.41 -17.71 -7.16
N SER A 205 -4.79 -17.05 -8.25
CA SER A 205 -5.50 -15.78 -8.20
C SER A 205 -6.99 -15.94 -8.47
N VAL A 206 -7.83 -15.31 -7.64
CA VAL A 206 -9.29 -15.39 -7.72
C VAL A 206 -9.87 -13.99 -7.70
N LEU A 207 -10.46 -13.57 -8.82
CA LEU A 207 -11.13 -12.27 -8.94
C LEU A 207 -12.59 -12.38 -8.52
N VAL A 208 -13.01 -11.54 -7.58
CA VAL A 208 -14.41 -11.41 -7.12
C VAL A 208 -15.05 -10.21 -7.83
N THR A 209 -16.25 -10.40 -8.43
CA THR A 209 -16.85 -9.39 -9.32
C THR A 209 -18.16 -8.76 -8.82
N ASP A 210 -18.87 -9.36 -7.87
CA ASP A 210 -20.12 -8.77 -7.34
C ASP A 210 -19.87 -7.57 -6.39
N HIS A 211 -18.63 -7.39 -5.98
CA HIS A 211 -18.22 -6.35 -5.05
C HIS A 211 -17.00 -5.58 -5.59
N GLY A 212 -16.68 -4.45 -4.96
CA GLY A 212 -15.49 -3.67 -5.27
C GLY A 212 -15.52 -3.04 -6.66
N LEU A 213 -14.37 -3.06 -7.34
CA LEU A 213 -14.17 -2.34 -8.60
C LEU A 213 -14.96 -2.89 -9.78
N PHE A 214 -15.33 -4.17 -9.76
CA PHE A 214 -16.07 -4.84 -10.86
C PHE A 214 -17.56 -4.94 -10.61
N ARG A 215 -18.06 -4.39 -9.50
CA ARG A 215 -19.51 -4.39 -9.23
C ARG A 215 -20.27 -3.90 -10.45
N SER A 216 -21.17 -4.75 -10.94
CA SER A 216 -22.00 -4.48 -12.13
C SER A 216 -21.23 -4.26 -13.45
N ARG A 217 -19.98 -4.75 -13.54
CA ARG A 217 -19.13 -4.65 -14.73
C ARG A 217 -18.58 -6.00 -15.14
N ALA A 218 -18.48 -6.25 -16.44
CA ALA A 218 -17.78 -7.42 -16.95
C ALA A 218 -16.26 -7.26 -16.77
N ALA A 219 -15.60 -8.22 -16.11
CA ALA A 219 -14.16 -8.15 -15.83
C ALA A 219 -13.29 -8.46 -17.06
N LEU A 220 -13.74 -9.38 -17.95
CA LEU A 220 -12.94 -9.88 -19.06
C LEU A 220 -12.36 -8.80 -20.00
N PRO A 221 -13.11 -7.75 -20.41
CA PRO A 221 -12.54 -6.68 -21.24
C PRO A 221 -11.37 -5.95 -20.55
N TYR A 222 -11.46 -5.77 -19.24
CA TYR A 222 -10.38 -5.12 -18.45
C TYR A 222 -9.17 -6.04 -18.30
N CYS A 223 -9.39 -7.33 -18.04
CA CYS A 223 -8.30 -8.32 -17.99
C CYS A 223 -7.50 -8.32 -19.30
N THR A 224 -8.21 -8.32 -20.44
CA THR A 224 -7.57 -8.28 -21.77
C THR A 224 -6.84 -6.96 -22.02
N ALA A 225 -7.43 -5.83 -21.62
CA ALA A 225 -6.85 -4.50 -21.87
C ALA A 225 -5.55 -4.26 -21.09
N CYS A 226 -5.42 -4.81 -19.88
CA CYS A 226 -4.22 -4.65 -19.05
C CYS A 226 -3.31 -5.89 -19.01
N ASP A 227 -3.66 -6.95 -19.73
CA ASP A 227 -2.93 -8.24 -19.75
C ASP A 227 -2.74 -8.85 -18.35
N ILE A 228 -3.75 -8.69 -17.48
CA ILE A 228 -3.77 -9.28 -16.13
C ILE A 228 -4.90 -10.31 -16.08
N HIS A 229 -4.54 -11.58 -16.00
CA HIS A 229 -5.48 -12.68 -16.05
C HIS A 229 -5.56 -13.40 -14.72
N PRO A 230 -6.73 -13.42 -14.03
CA PRO A 230 -6.94 -14.26 -12.87
C PRO A 230 -7.05 -15.75 -13.28
N ASP A 231 -6.63 -16.65 -12.40
CA ASP A 231 -6.87 -18.10 -12.61
C ASP A 231 -8.36 -18.43 -12.52
N TRP A 232 -9.09 -17.71 -11.67
CA TRP A 232 -10.52 -17.87 -11.46
C TRP A 232 -11.24 -16.53 -11.36
N VAL A 233 -12.45 -16.50 -11.91
CA VAL A 233 -13.40 -15.39 -11.73
C VAL A 233 -14.64 -15.94 -11.06
N VAL A 234 -15.05 -15.34 -9.95
CA VAL A 234 -16.24 -15.72 -9.18
C VAL A 234 -17.09 -14.49 -8.90
N ASN A 235 -18.39 -14.67 -8.77
CA ASN A 235 -19.28 -13.56 -8.47
C ASN A 235 -19.12 -13.12 -7.00
N SER A 236 -19.23 -14.08 -6.10
CA SER A 236 -19.03 -13.86 -4.65
C SER A 236 -18.38 -15.09 -3.99
N LEU A 237 -17.99 -14.96 -2.73
CA LEU A 237 -17.44 -16.03 -1.89
C LEU A 237 -18.54 -16.67 -1.04
#